data_f97c5e5ea9ddeacdcd8fe9cec49b4d0b
#
_entry.id   f97c5e5ea9ddeacdcd8fe9cec49b4d0b
#
_cell.length_a   1.000
_cell.length_b   1.000
_cell.length_c   1.000
_cell.angle_alpha   90.00
_cell.angle_beta   90.00
_cell.angle_gamma   90.00
#
_symmetry.space_group_name_H-M   'P 1'
#
loop_
_entity.id
_entity.type
_entity.pdbx_description
1 polymer ?
#
loop_
_entity_poly.entity_id
_entity_poly.type
_entity_poly.pdbx_seq_one_letter_code
_entity_poly.pdbx_strand_id
1 'polypeptide(L)'
;MIFVLILSLVFAQTPAPTSSAPSASVDEKSQQIVDHAVEALGGQKYLNTQTVIGKGFYTTYRDGISQLPARFLDYIEYPNRERTEFSGGGIRTIQTNDGNTGWLFDGGVKKISDQTPKQVEDFKFTLKTSIDNLLRGWWKKEGGKITYVGRREAGLAKRNETIRLTYPDGFWIEYEFGAKDFLPAKVIYKRTRKDPDSGDQVEGTEEDRLLKFIAVEGVTSPWIVDHYVDGKQTSRINYESVQYNQQFAANLFAKPADVKSIK
;
A
#
# COMPACT_ATOMS: atom_id res chain seq x y z
N MET A 1 -31.61 42.77 -62.32
CA MET A 1 -30.98 42.92 -61.03
C MET A 1 -31.61 41.90 -60.14
N ILE A 2 -30.91 40.73 -59.99
CA ILE A 2 -31.42 39.54 -59.23
C ILE A 2 -30.72 39.56 -57.91
N PHE A 3 -31.45 39.69 -56.79
CA PHE A 3 -31.02 39.60 -55.45
C PHE A 3 -30.96 38.09 -55.03
N VAL A 4 -29.78 37.53 -54.76
CA VAL A 4 -29.61 36.21 -54.22
C VAL A 4 -29.55 36.34 -52.70
N LEU A 5 -30.55 35.77 -52.00
CA LEU A 5 -30.60 35.69 -50.54
C LEU A 5 -29.78 34.45 -50.10
N ILE A 6 -28.65 34.65 -49.41
CA ILE A 6 -27.88 33.59 -48.81
C ILE A 6 -28.41 33.32 -47.40
N LEU A 7 -29.02 32.16 -47.22
CA LEU A 7 -29.54 31.68 -45.92
C LEU A 7 -28.38 30.94 -45.19
N SER A 8 -27.81 31.57 -44.18
CA SER A 8 -26.79 30.95 -43.34
C SER A 8 -27.43 30.00 -42.33
N LEU A 9 -27.26 28.69 -42.52
CA LEU A 9 -27.62 27.68 -41.51
C LEU A 9 -26.57 27.70 -40.38
N VAL A 10 -27.00 28.12 -39.19
CA VAL A 10 -26.22 27.97 -37.95
C VAL A 10 -26.45 26.55 -37.43
N PHE A 11 -25.47 25.68 -37.54
CA PHE A 11 -25.49 24.39 -36.86
C PHE A 11 -25.18 24.62 -35.38
N ALA A 12 -26.17 24.44 -34.53
CA ALA A 12 -25.98 24.33 -33.08
C ALA A 12 -25.23 23.04 -32.78
N GLN A 13 -23.97 23.16 -32.35
CA GLN A 13 -23.21 22.02 -31.82
C GLN A 13 -23.78 21.64 -30.47
N THR A 14 -24.38 20.47 -30.38
CA THR A 14 -24.76 19.82 -29.11
C THR A 14 -23.48 19.49 -28.37
N PRO A 15 -23.29 19.91 -27.09
CA PRO A 15 -22.13 19.52 -26.32
C PRO A 15 -22.13 18.00 -26.14
N ALA A 16 -20.99 17.37 -26.41
CA ALA A 16 -20.78 15.94 -26.15
C ALA A 16 -21.04 15.63 -24.69
N PRO A 17 -21.65 14.47 -24.35
CA PRO A 17 -21.85 14.10 -22.97
C PRO A 17 -20.51 13.97 -22.29
N THR A 18 -20.31 14.76 -21.24
CA THR A 18 -19.15 14.64 -20.34
C THR A 18 -19.23 13.25 -19.71
N SER A 19 -18.29 12.38 -20.06
CA SER A 19 -18.13 11.08 -19.41
C SER A 19 -17.84 11.35 -17.93
N SER A 20 -18.85 11.21 -17.08
CA SER A 20 -18.65 11.21 -15.63
C SER A 20 -17.78 10.01 -15.28
N ALA A 21 -16.67 10.26 -14.58
CA ALA A 21 -15.88 9.19 -14.00
C ALA A 21 -16.80 8.25 -13.18
N PRO A 22 -16.59 6.93 -13.23
CA PRO A 22 -17.47 5.99 -12.54
C PRO A 22 -17.48 6.31 -11.04
N SER A 23 -18.65 6.61 -10.48
CA SER A 23 -18.81 6.85 -9.06
C SER A 23 -18.57 5.54 -8.30
N ALA A 24 -17.71 5.57 -7.26
CA ALA A 24 -17.49 4.44 -6.37
C ALA A 24 -18.82 4.05 -5.69
N SER A 25 -19.16 2.75 -5.70
CA SER A 25 -20.31 2.23 -4.96
C SER A 25 -19.84 1.62 -3.64
N VAL A 26 -20.59 1.87 -2.57
CA VAL A 26 -20.29 1.45 -1.21
C VAL A 26 -21.50 0.68 -0.67
N ASP A 27 -21.24 -0.49 -0.13
CA ASP A 27 -22.19 -1.25 0.68
C ASP A 27 -22.17 -0.69 2.10
N GLU A 28 -23.34 -0.43 2.68
CA GLU A 28 -23.48 0.21 3.99
C GLU A 28 -22.76 -0.57 5.11
N LYS A 29 -22.85 -1.89 5.09
CA LYS A 29 -22.16 -2.74 6.08
C LYS A 29 -20.65 -2.64 5.96
N SER A 30 -20.14 -2.59 4.73
CA SER A 30 -18.71 -2.41 4.48
C SER A 30 -18.21 -1.06 4.99
N GLN A 31 -18.98 0.02 4.77
CA GLN A 31 -18.60 1.34 5.24
C GLN A 31 -18.59 1.39 6.78
N GLN A 32 -19.57 0.79 7.47
CA GLN A 32 -19.58 0.71 8.93
C GLN A 32 -18.32 0.00 9.48
N ILE A 33 -17.88 -1.08 8.82
CA ILE A 33 -16.64 -1.79 9.22
C ILE A 33 -15.42 -0.88 9.04
N VAL A 34 -15.33 -0.18 7.91
CA VAL A 34 -14.24 0.78 7.64
C VAL A 34 -14.22 1.90 8.69
N ASP A 35 -15.38 2.48 8.99
CA ASP A 35 -15.49 3.57 9.97
C ASP A 35 -15.06 3.12 11.36
N HIS A 36 -15.53 1.95 11.82
CA HIS A 36 -15.10 1.38 13.10
C HIS A 36 -13.59 1.05 13.12
N ALA A 37 -13.02 0.57 12.00
CA ALA A 37 -11.59 0.31 11.90
C ALA A 37 -10.77 1.60 12.00
N VAL A 38 -11.21 2.67 11.35
CA VAL A 38 -10.59 4.00 11.46
C VAL A 38 -10.61 4.48 12.91
N GLU A 39 -11.76 4.37 13.59
CA GLU A 39 -11.86 4.74 15.02
C GLU A 39 -10.94 3.89 15.89
N ALA A 40 -10.86 2.56 15.67
CA ALA A 40 -9.96 1.67 16.41
C ALA A 40 -8.47 2.01 16.23
N LEU A 41 -8.11 2.59 15.07
CA LEU A 41 -6.73 3.03 14.79
C LEU A 41 -6.42 4.46 15.27
N GLY A 42 -7.41 5.19 15.85
CA GLY A 42 -7.22 6.51 16.42
C GLY A 42 -8.00 7.63 15.72
N GLY A 43 -8.97 7.28 14.88
CA GLY A 43 -9.90 8.21 14.26
C GLY A 43 -9.20 9.28 13.43
N GLN A 44 -9.52 10.54 13.70
CA GLN A 44 -8.92 11.68 12.99
C GLN A 44 -7.40 11.77 13.14
N LYS A 45 -6.81 11.30 14.25
CA LYS A 45 -5.35 11.29 14.41
C LYS A 45 -4.69 10.35 13.40
N TYR A 46 -5.28 9.16 13.19
CA TYR A 46 -4.84 8.23 12.15
C TYR A 46 -4.99 8.84 10.74
N LEU A 47 -6.16 9.37 10.42
CA LEU A 47 -6.42 9.96 9.10
C LEU A 47 -5.55 11.17 8.79
N ASN A 48 -5.22 11.99 9.80
CA ASN A 48 -4.40 13.19 9.67
C ASN A 48 -2.89 12.91 9.75
N THR A 49 -2.48 11.65 9.92
CA THR A 49 -1.06 11.28 9.85
C THR A 49 -0.53 11.52 8.45
N GLN A 50 0.48 12.37 8.32
CA GLN A 50 1.13 12.70 7.05
C GLN A 50 2.46 11.97 6.87
N THR A 51 3.21 11.78 7.96
CA THR A 51 4.51 11.13 7.93
C THR A 51 4.64 10.08 9.02
N VAL A 52 5.40 9.03 8.72
CA VAL A 52 5.72 7.96 9.66
C VAL A 52 7.23 7.69 9.62
N ILE A 53 7.87 7.53 10.77
CA ILE A 53 9.21 6.95 10.88
C ILE A 53 9.07 5.63 11.62
N GLY A 54 9.42 4.53 10.95
CA GLY A 54 9.43 3.19 11.51
C GLY A 54 10.86 2.66 11.66
N LYS A 55 11.16 2.02 12.78
CA LYS A 55 12.44 1.30 12.99
C LYS A 55 12.15 -0.09 13.50
N GLY A 56 13.00 -1.04 13.10
CA GLY A 56 12.84 -2.41 13.56
C GLY A 56 13.69 -3.40 12.81
N PHE A 57 13.17 -4.62 12.70
CA PHE A 57 13.82 -5.74 12.03
C PHE A 57 12.94 -6.27 10.90
N TYR A 58 13.57 -6.54 9.78
CA TYR A 58 13.01 -7.25 8.64
C TYR A 58 13.67 -8.63 8.57
N THR A 59 12.86 -9.68 8.66
CA THR A 59 13.28 -11.07 8.61
C THR A 59 12.67 -11.75 7.41
N THR A 60 13.47 -12.38 6.57
CA THR A 60 12.98 -13.24 5.48
C THR A 60 12.95 -14.70 5.93
N TYR A 61 12.12 -15.50 5.27
CA TYR A 61 12.01 -16.93 5.50
C TYR A 61 12.29 -17.69 4.21
N ARG A 62 13.03 -18.78 4.32
CA ARG A 62 13.26 -19.73 3.22
C ARG A 62 12.94 -21.12 3.75
N ASP A 63 12.01 -21.81 3.09
CA ASP A 63 11.54 -23.15 3.48
C ASP A 63 11.11 -23.24 4.96
N GLY A 64 10.43 -22.18 5.45
CA GLY A 64 9.96 -22.08 6.82
C GLY A 64 11.06 -21.71 7.85
N ILE A 65 12.30 -21.53 7.42
CA ILE A 65 13.43 -21.17 8.29
C ILE A 65 13.71 -19.67 8.18
N SER A 66 13.69 -18.99 9.34
CA SER A 66 14.03 -17.56 9.41
C SER A 66 15.52 -17.35 9.08
N GLN A 67 15.78 -16.35 8.25
CA GLN A 67 17.13 -15.89 7.94
C GLN A 67 17.58 -14.83 8.96
N LEU A 68 18.86 -14.46 8.91
CA LEU A 68 19.40 -13.40 9.76
C LEU A 68 18.63 -12.09 9.50
N PRO A 69 18.04 -11.47 10.55
CA PRO A 69 17.28 -10.24 10.36
C PRO A 69 18.17 -9.06 10.00
N ALA A 70 17.69 -8.22 9.09
CA ALA A 70 18.26 -6.91 8.81
C ALA A 70 17.56 -5.84 9.65
N ARG A 71 18.30 -4.87 10.20
CA ARG A 71 17.68 -3.67 10.76
C ARG A 71 17.12 -2.83 9.62
N PHE A 72 15.98 -2.19 9.84
CA PHE A 72 15.46 -1.21 8.92
C PHE A 72 15.14 0.13 9.61
N LEU A 73 15.18 1.18 8.81
CA LEU A 73 14.68 2.51 9.12
C LEU A 73 13.85 2.96 7.94
N ASP A 74 12.58 3.21 8.19
CA ASP A 74 11.61 3.53 7.18
C ASP A 74 11.05 4.94 7.37
N TYR A 75 10.96 5.71 6.30
CA TYR A 75 10.39 7.04 6.23
C TYR A 75 9.26 7.01 5.21
N ILE A 76 8.05 7.21 5.67
CA ILE A 76 6.85 7.25 4.83
C ILE A 76 6.29 8.67 4.87
N GLU A 77 6.00 9.22 3.70
CA GLU A 77 5.22 10.45 3.53
C GLU A 77 4.02 10.14 2.62
N TYR A 78 2.87 10.16 3.23
CA TYR A 78 1.63 9.83 2.55
C TYR A 78 1.28 10.85 1.44
N PRO A 79 0.69 10.41 0.31
CA PRO A 79 0.22 9.02 0.11
C PRO A 79 1.24 8.09 -0.58
N ASN A 80 2.37 8.57 -1.11
CA ASN A 80 3.13 7.80 -2.10
C ASN A 80 4.65 8.02 -2.08
N ARG A 81 5.22 8.48 -0.97
CA ARG A 81 6.68 8.62 -0.83
C ARG A 81 7.16 7.72 0.28
N GLU A 82 8.20 6.96 0.00
CA GLU A 82 8.81 6.04 0.95
C GLU A 82 10.31 5.94 0.73
N ARG A 83 11.05 5.91 1.83
CA ARG A 83 12.47 5.62 1.85
C ARG A 83 12.74 4.60 2.93
N THR A 84 13.18 3.42 2.54
CA THR A 84 13.57 2.35 3.46
C THR A 84 15.07 2.12 3.39
N GLU A 85 15.71 2.13 4.54
CA GLU A 85 17.12 1.83 4.72
C GLU A 85 17.29 0.52 5.46
N PHE A 86 17.96 -0.44 4.85
CA PHE A 86 18.30 -1.71 5.48
C PHE A 86 19.77 -1.75 5.85
N SER A 87 20.07 -2.34 7.00
CA SER A 87 21.43 -2.59 7.44
C SER A 87 21.55 -3.99 8.06
N GLY A 88 22.52 -4.76 7.57
CA GLY A 88 22.80 -6.11 8.02
C GLY A 88 24.10 -6.62 7.43
N GLY A 89 24.87 -7.45 8.18
CA GLY A 89 26.12 -7.99 7.70
C GLY A 89 27.18 -6.96 7.28
N GLY A 90 27.14 -5.73 7.84
CA GLY A 90 28.04 -4.64 7.46
C GLY A 90 27.67 -3.92 6.16
N ILE A 91 26.57 -4.28 5.52
CA ILE A 91 26.07 -3.66 4.28
C ILE A 91 24.83 -2.80 4.60
N ARG A 92 24.79 -1.61 4.03
CA ARG A 92 23.61 -0.73 4.04
C ARG A 92 23.05 -0.62 2.62
N THR A 93 21.75 -0.80 2.48
CA THR A 93 21.03 -0.55 1.23
C THR A 93 19.92 0.47 1.46
N ILE A 94 19.61 1.26 0.45
CA ILE A 94 18.51 2.25 0.52
C ILE A 94 17.64 2.04 -0.70
N GLN A 95 16.34 1.97 -0.47
CA GLN A 95 15.32 2.02 -1.50
C GLN A 95 14.48 3.26 -1.27
N THR A 96 14.27 4.06 -2.30
CA THR A 96 13.46 5.28 -2.23
C THR A 96 12.49 5.32 -3.38
N ASN A 97 11.26 5.67 -3.09
CA ASN A 97 10.17 5.85 -4.04
C ASN A 97 9.56 7.25 -3.83
N ASP A 98 9.26 7.93 -4.93
CA ASP A 98 8.62 9.25 -4.94
C ASP A 98 7.49 9.25 -5.98
N GLY A 99 6.46 8.45 -5.71
CA GLY A 99 5.29 8.29 -6.56
C GLY A 99 5.58 7.58 -7.88
N ASN A 100 6.14 8.28 -8.85
CA ASN A 100 6.37 7.75 -10.20
C ASN A 100 7.82 7.39 -10.49
N THR A 101 8.73 7.68 -9.58
CA THR A 101 10.16 7.45 -9.72
C THR A 101 10.71 6.82 -8.44
N GLY A 102 11.90 6.28 -8.54
CA GLY A 102 12.62 5.76 -7.40
C GLY A 102 14.09 5.54 -7.70
N TRP A 103 14.88 5.39 -6.66
CA TRP A 103 16.29 5.08 -6.76
C TRP A 103 16.72 4.09 -5.66
N LEU A 104 17.83 3.41 -5.90
CA LEU A 104 18.41 2.42 -5.02
C LEU A 104 19.86 2.79 -4.75
N PHE A 105 20.30 2.57 -3.52
CA PHE A 105 21.71 2.48 -3.17
C PHE A 105 22.04 1.05 -2.71
N ASP A 106 22.97 0.43 -3.39
CA ASP A 106 23.58 -0.83 -3.02
C ASP A 106 24.93 -0.56 -2.35
N GLY A 107 24.98 -0.75 -1.03
CA GLY A 107 26.20 -0.53 -0.25
C GLY A 107 27.26 -1.61 -0.44
N GLY A 108 26.90 -2.80 -0.92
CA GLY A 108 27.83 -3.88 -1.22
C GLY A 108 28.77 -3.53 -2.39
N VAL A 109 28.18 -2.96 -3.45
CA VAL A 109 28.93 -2.51 -4.64
C VAL A 109 29.12 -1.00 -4.70
N LYS A 110 28.63 -0.27 -3.70
CA LYS A 110 28.68 1.21 -3.59
C LYS A 110 28.15 1.92 -4.84
N LYS A 111 26.94 1.53 -5.27
CA LYS A 111 26.32 2.03 -6.49
C LYS A 111 24.95 2.65 -6.20
N ILE A 112 24.69 3.81 -6.81
CA ILE A 112 23.35 4.40 -6.89
C ILE A 112 22.81 4.12 -8.30
N SER A 113 21.56 3.68 -8.39
CA SER A 113 20.86 3.45 -9.66
C SER A 113 19.41 3.92 -9.56
N ASP A 114 18.81 4.27 -10.69
CA ASP A 114 17.37 4.45 -10.77
C ASP A 114 16.68 3.10 -10.64
N GLN A 115 15.48 3.11 -10.09
CA GLN A 115 14.61 1.94 -10.12
C GLN A 115 14.14 1.66 -11.55
N THR A 116 14.00 0.40 -11.87
CA THR A 116 13.38 -0.02 -13.12
C THR A 116 11.88 0.29 -13.12
N PRO A 117 11.24 0.43 -14.29
CA PRO A 117 9.78 0.61 -14.37
C PRO A 117 9.01 -0.45 -13.56
N LYS A 118 9.48 -1.70 -13.61
CA LYS A 118 8.88 -2.81 -12.84
C LYS A 118 8.93 -2.57 -11.33
N GLN A 119 10.04 -2.10 -10.79
CA GLN A 119 10.17 -1.79 -9.36
C GLN A 119 9.26 -0.64 -8.93
N VAL A 120 9.11 0.39 -9.77
CA VAL A 120 8.16 1.48 -9.52
C VAL A 120 6.71 0.98 -9.55
N GLU A 121 6.37 0.09 -10.49
CA GLU A 121 5.06 -0.56 -10.56
C GLU A 121 4.80 -1.43 -9.33
N ASP A 122 5.78 -2.19 -8.87
CA ASP A 122 5.69 -3.01 -7.67
C ASP A 122 5.42 -2.14 -6.43
N PHE A 123 6.07 -0.99 -6.32
CA PHE A 123 5.78 -0.04 -5.25
C PHE A 123 4.34 0.49 -5.32
N LYS A 124 3.86 0.91 -6.49
CA LYS A 124 2.46 1.33 -6.68
C LYS A 124 1.48 0.22 -6.33
N PHE A 125 1.82 -1.02 -6.68
CA PHE A 125 1.01 -2.17 -6.34
C PHE A 125 0.94 -2.38 -4.81
N THR A 126 2.07 -2.23 -4.10
CA THR A 126 2.10 -2.27 -2.63
C THR A 126 1.21 -1.19 -2.01
N LEU A 127 1.24 0.05 -2.52
CA LEU A 127 0.33 1.10 -2.08
C LEU A 127 -1.14 0.74 -2.34
N LYS A 128 -1.44 0.17 -3.52
CA LYS A 128 -2.80 -0.24 -3.91
C LYS A 128 -3.36 -1.35 -3.02
N THR A 129 -2.51 -2.27 -2.56
CA THR A 129 -2.92 -3.39 -1.68
C THR A 129 -2.86 -3.06 -0.20
N SER A 130 -2.29 -1.91 0.19
CA SER A 130 -2.14 -1.53 1.59
C SER A 130 -3.48 -1.33 2.31
N ILE A 131 -3.49 -1.51 3.63
CA ILE A 131 -4.63 -1.19 4.47
C ILE A 131 -4.96 0.31 4.43
N ASP A 132 -3.95 1.18 4.30
CA ASP A 132 -4.12 2.63 4.17
C ASP A 132 -4.92 3.01 2.93
N ASN A 133 -4.73 2.31 1.80
CA ASN A 133 -5.53 2.53 0.59
C ASN A 133 -7.03 2.38 0.88
N LEU A 134 -7.42 1.34 1.62
CA LEU A 134 -8.80 1.12 2.01
C LEU A 134 -9.29 2.18 2.99
N LEU A 135 -8.61 2.34 4.12
CA LEU A 135 -9.09 3.13 5.25
C LEU A 135 -9.04 4.64 4.99
N ARG A 136 -8.08 5.11 4.19
CA ARG A 136 -8.00 6.52 3.75
C ARG A 136 -8.82 6.82 2.50
N GLY A 137 -9.43 5.79 1.90
CA GLY A 137 -10.34 5.94 0.76
C GLY A 137 -9.66 6.32 -0.57
N TRP A 138 -8.36 6.06 -0.74
CA TRP A 138 -7.63 6.39 -1.97
C TRP A 138 -8.16 5.61 -3.18
N TRP A 139 -8.63 4.37 -2.97
CA TRP A 139 -9.26 3.50 -3.96
C TRP A 139 -10.46 4.12 -4.68
N LYS A 140 -11.12 5.11 -4.06
CA LYS A 140 -12.29 5.77 -4.65
C LYS A 140 -11.96 6.48 -5.96
N LYS A 141 -10.73 7.02 -6.07
CA LYS A 141 -10.24 7.71 -7.27
C LYS A 141 -10.08 6.76 -8.46
N GLU A 142 -9.89 5.47 -8.20
CA GLU A 142 -9.74 4.43 -9.22
C GLU A 142 -11.08 3.71 -9.53
N GLY A 143 -12.20 4.20 -9.02
CA GLY A 143 -13.54 3.65 -9.28
C GLY A 143 -13.81 2.30 -8.61
N GLY A 144 -13.06 1.97 -7.56
CA GLY A 144 -13.27 0.74 -6.80
C GLY A 144 -14.65 0.67 -6.15
N LYS A 145 -15.03 -0.54 -5.71
CA LYS A 145 -16.27 -0.83 -4.99
C LYS A 145 -15.97 -1.70 -3.80
N ILE A 146 -16.50 -1.37 -2.63
CA ILE A 146 -16.38 -2.25 -1.46
C ILE A 146 -17.71 -3.00 -1.24
N THR A 147 -17.61 -4.26 -0.86
CA THR A 147 -18.74 -5.16 -0.58
C THR A 147 -18.44 -6.02 0.64
N TYR A 148 -19.44 -6.28 1.44
CA TYR A 148 -19.34 -7.19 2.58
C TYR A 148 -19.34 -8.64 2.11
N VAL A 149 -18.33 -9.43 2.52
CA VAL A 149 -18.19 -10.84 2.15
C VAL A 149 -18.79 -11.76 3.22
N GLY A 150 -18.70 -11.38 4.49
CA GLY A 150 -19.17 -12.20 5.60
C GLY A 150 -18.15 -12.32 6.73
N ARG A 151 -18.43 -13.23 7.67
CA ARG A 151 -17.53 -13.56 8.78
C ARG A 151 -16.69 -14.78 8.46
N ARG A 152 -15.42 -14.74 8.85
CA ARG A 152 -14.49 -15.87 8.75
C ARG A 152 -13.97 -16.28 10.11
N GLU A 153 -13.69 -17.56 10.28
CA GLU A 153 -12.96 -18.05 11.45
C GLU A 153 -11.53 -17.51 11.45
N ALA A 154 -11.10 -17.01 12.60
CA ALA A 154 -9.79 -16.38 12.79
C ALA A 154 -8.99 -17.01 13.94
N GLY A 155 -9.31 -18.22 14.28
CA GLY A 155 -8.75 -19.00 15.40
C GLY A 155 -9.80 -19.35 16.44
N LEU A 156 -9.40 -19.99 17.53
CA LEU A 156 -10.32 -20.47 18.56
C LEU A 156 -11.16 -19.31 19.13
N ALA A 157 -12.48 -19.40 18.95
CA ALA A 157 -13.48 -18.42 19.38
C ALA A 157 -13.26 -16.99 18.84
N LYS A 158 -12.47 -16.81 17.77
CA LYS A 158 -12.26 -15.55 17.10
C LYS A 158 -12.88 -15.57 15.71
N ARG A 159 -13.42 -14.43 15.30
CA ARG A 159 -13.96 -14.21 13.95
C ARG A 159 -13.53 -12.86 13.44
N ASN A 160 -13.37 -12.77 12.12
CA ASN A 160 -13.13 -11.54 11.41
C ASN A 160 -14.32 -11.19 10.54
N GLU A 161 -14.66 -9.91 10.47
CA GLU A 161 -15.53 -9.35 9.44
C GLU A 161 -14.69 -9.17 8.17
N THR A 162 -15.18 -9.61 7.02
CA THR A 162 -14.45 -9.54 5.76
C THR A 162 -15.15 -8.62 4.77
N ILE A 163 -14.40 -7.70 4.20
CA ILE A 163 -14.85 -6.86 3.08
C ILE A 163 -13.94 -7.07 1.88
N ARG A 164 -14.49 -6.91 0.67
CA ARG A 164 -13.75 -6.99 -0.58
C ARG A 164 -13.82 -5.65 -1.29
N LEU A 165 -12.66 -5.13 -1.66
CA LEU A 165 -12.51 -4.04 -2.59
C LEU A 165 -12.28 -4.62 -3.99
N THR A 166 -13.13 -4.26 -4.95
CA THR A 166 -13.01 -4.70 -6.35
C THR A 166 -12.86 -3.49 -7.25
N TYR A 167 -11.86 -3.51 -8.11
CA TYR A 167 -11.59 -2.47 -9.10
C TYR A 167 -12.29 -2.75 -10.44
N PRO A 168 -12.44 -1.74 -11.32
CA PRO A 168 -13.11 -1.92 -12.63
C PRO A 168 -12.46 -2.96 -13.56
N ASP A 169 -11.15 -3.20 -13.41
CA ASP A 169 -10.39 -4.21 -14.15
C ASP A 169 -10.59 -5.64 -13.63
N GLY A 170 -11.40 -5.82 -12.57
CA GLY A 170 -11.65 -7.11 -11.93
C GLY A 170 -10.65 -7.46 -10.83
N PHE A 171 -9.58 -6.69 -10.65
CA PHE A 171 -8.66 -6.91 -9.52
C PHE A 171 -9.38 -6.70 -8.20
N TRP A 172 -9.14 -7.58 -7.22
CA TRP A 172 -9.77 -7.49 -5.91
C TRP A 172 -8.78 -7.68 -4.77
N ILE A 173 -9.13 -7.09 -3.63
CA ILE A 173 -8.41 -7.22 -2.37
C ILE A 173 -9.43 -7.51 -1.28
N GLU A 174 -9.19 -8.50 -0.45
CA GLU A 174 -9.99 -8.76 0.75
C GLU A 174 -9.24 -8.24 1.99
N TYR A 175 -10.00 -7.61 2.85
CA TYR A 175 -9.54 -7.10 4.13
C TYR A 175 -10.36 -7.74 5.24
N GLU A 176 -9.67 -8.30 6.23
CA GLU A 176 -10.30 -8.88 7.40
C GLU A 176 -10.05 -8.00 8.62
N PHE A 177 -11.09 -7.81 9.41
CA PHE A 177 -11.07 -7.01 10.63
C PHE A 177 -11.58 -7.84 11.80
N GLY A 178 -10.98 -7.74 12.97
CA GLY A 178 -11.47 -8.40 14.16
C GLY A 178 -12.94 -8.04 14.44
N ALA A 179 -13.83 -9.04 14.61
CA ALA A 179 -15.26 -8.81 14.75
C ALA A 179 -15.65 -8.10 16.07
N LYS A 180 -14.73 -7.96 17.01
CA LYS A 180 -14.97 -7.31 18.32
C LYS A 180 -14.28 -5.95 18.44
N ASP A 181 -13.06 -5.83 17.89
CA ASP A 181 -12.19 -4.67 18.06
C ASP A 181 -12.00 -3.86 16.78
N PHE A 182 -12.46 -4.40 15.64
CA PHE A 182 -12.31 -3.82 14.31
C PHE A 182 -10.87 -3.50 13.87
N LEU A 183 -9.88 -4.02 14.62
CA LEU A 183 -8.49 -3.89 14.20
C LEU A 183 -8.27 -4.70 12.91
N PRO A 184 -7.53 -4.15 11.93
CA PRO A 184 -7.18 -4.89 10.73
C PRO A 184 -6.41 -6.16 11.10
N ALA A 185 -6.81 -7.31 10.54
CA ALA A 185 -6.20 -8.59 10.84
C ALA A 185 -5.42 -9.15 9.64
N LYS A 186 -6.00 -9.01 8.43
CA LYS A 186 -5.39 -9.51 7.21
C LYS A 186 -5.71 -8.64 5.99
N VAL A 187 -4.78 -8.67 5.05
CA VAL A 187 -4.99 -8.21 3.67
C VAL A 187 -4.66 -9.39 2.75
N ILE A 188 -5.56 -9.74 1.84
CA ILE A 188 -5.44 -10.92 0.99
C ILE A 188 -5.72 -10.50 -0.45
N TYR A 189 -4.84 -10.87 -1.37
CA TYR A 189 -5.02 -10.62 -2.80
C TYR A 189 -4.30 -11.67 -3.64
N LYS A 190 -4.59 -11.71 -4.94
CA LYS A 190 -3.87 -12.54 -5.88
C LYS A 190 -2.89 -11.71 -6.70
N ARG A 191 -1.73 -12.29 -6.96
CA ARG A 191 -0.70 -11.66 -7.78
C ARG A 191 -0.06 -12.67 -8.72
N THR A 192 0.06 -12.26 -9.99
CA THR A 192 0.87 -13.00 -10.95
C THR A 192 2.33 -12.65 -10.77
N ARG A 193 3.18 -13.65 -10.62
CA ARG A 193 4.63 -13.53 -10.48
C ARG A 193 5.34 -14.55 -11.36
N LYS A 194 6.59 -14.27 -11.67
CA LYS A 194 7.45 -15.24 -12.36
C LYS A 194 7.91 -16.28 -11.34
N ASP A 195 7.63 -17.55 -11.63
CA ASP A 195 8.16 -18.66 -10.83
C ASP A 195 9.69 -18.70 -10.96
N PRO A 196 10.46 -18.76 -9.85
CA PRO A 196 11.92 -18.72 -9.90
C PRO A 196 12.53 -19.97 -10.51
N ASP A 197 11.85 -21.12 -10.43
CA ASP A 197 12.36 -22.40 -10.89
C ASP A 197 12.02 -22.69 -12.35
N SER A 198 10.74 -22.50 -12.73
CA SER A 198 10.28 -22.75 -14.10
C SER A 198 10.40 -21.55 -15.02
N GLY A 199 10.37 -20.34 -14.47
CA GLY A 199 10.31 -19.09 -15.22
C GLY A 199 8.92 -18.72 -15.75
N ASP A 200 7.91 -19.55 -15.47
CA ASP A 200 6.54 -19.33 -15.90
C ASP A 200 5.84 -18.24 -15.08
N GLN A 201 4.79 -17.66 -15.67
CA GLN A 201 3.90 -16.76 -14.94
C GLN A 201 2.91 -17.59 -14.13
N VAL A 202 2.98 -17.50 -12.80
CA VAL A 202 2.08 -18.20 -11.89
C VAL A 202 1.30 -17.21 -11.05
N GLU A 203 -0.01 -17.43 -10.90
CA GLU A 203 -0.84 -16.69 -9.97
C GLU A 203 -0.72 -17.32 -8.59
N GLY A 204 -0.36 -16.53 -7.59
CA GLY A 204 -0.32 -16.95 -6.20
C GLY A 204 -1.18 -16.05 -5.32
N THR A 205 -1.54 -16.55 -4.16
CA THR A 205 -2.22 -15.78 -3.12
C THR A 205 -1.19 -15.15 -2.20
N GLU A 206 -1.25 -13.84 -2.05
CA GLU A 206 -0.45 -13.08 -1.08
C GLU A 206 -1.34 -12.67 0.10
N GLU A 207 -0.80 -12.75 1.31
CA GLU A 207 -1.51 -12.45 2.55
C GLU A 207 -0.58 -11.71 3.50
N ASP A 208 -1.00 -10.53 3.97
CA ASP A 208 -0.38 -9.83 5.08
C ASP A 208 -1.21 -10.06 6.35
N ARG A 209 -0.58 -10.46 7.44
CA ARG A 209 -1.17 -10.57 8.78
C ARG A 209 -0.64 -9.45 9.66
N LEU A 210 -1.57 -8.68 10.21
CA LEU A 210 -1.32 -7.50 11.00
C LEU A 210 -1.51 -7.85 12.49
N LEU A 211 -0.45 -7.75 13.29
CA LEU A 211 -0.41 -8.26 14.65
C LEU A 211 0.20 -7.24 15.62
N LYS A 212 -0.06 -7.42 16.93
CA LYS A 212 0.56 -6.62 17.99
C LYS A 212 0.30 -5.12 17.83
N PHE A 213 -0.96 -4.73 17.84
CA PHE A 213 -1.34 -3.32 17.78
C PHE A 213 -0.93 -2.57 19.04
N ILE A 214 -0.21 -1.45 18.85
CA ILE A 214 0.25 -0.56 19.92
C ILE A 214 -0.11 0.87 19.58
N ALA A 215 -0.65 1.59 20.56
CA ALA A 215 -0.95 3.01 20.43
C ALA A 215 0.28 3.87 20.77
N VAL A 216 0.64 4.76 19.87
CA VAL A 216 1.67 5.79 20.06
C VAL A 216 1.09 7.14 19.71
N GLU A 217 1.10 8.10 20.62
CA GLU A 217 0.55 9.46 20.43
C GLU A 217 -0.93 9.49 19.98
N GLY A 218 -1.65 8.39 20.27
CA GLY A 218 -3.07 8.21 19.93
C GLY A 218 -3.33 7.72 18.51
N VAL A 219 -2.29 7.24 17.81
CA VAL A 219 -2.41 6.44 16.60
C VAL A 219 -2.05 5.00 16.94
N THR A 220 -2.94 4.08 16.62
CA THR A 220 -2.74 2.65 16.83
C THR A 220 -2.28 2.01 15.51
N SER A 221 -1.17 1.27 15.54
CA SER A 221 -0.64 0.59 14.36
C SER A 221 -0.15 -0.81 14.68
N PRO A 222 -0.08 -1.74 13.69
CA PRO A 222 0.51 -3.06 13.88
C PRO A 222 2.02 -2.94 14.07
N TRP A 223 2.57 -3.67 15.04
CA TRP A 223 4.01 -3.73 15.28
C TRP A 223 4.65 -4.99 14.74
N ILE A 224 3.83 -5.93 14.31
CA ILE A 224 4.28 -7.11 13.56
C ILE A 224 3.44 -7.21 12.30
N VAL A 225 4.10 -7.33 11.16
CA VAL A 225 3.47 -7.65 9.88
C VAL A 225 4.13 -8.89 9.31
N ASP A 226 3.36 -9.96 9.14
CA ASP A 226 3.80 -11.21 8.54
C ASP A 226 3.30 -11.30 7.11
N HIS A 227 4.18 -11.50 6.15
CA HIS A 227 3.84 -11.71 4.76
C HIS A 227 3.91 -13.19 4.37
N TYR A 228 2.87 -13.67 3.70
CA TYR A 228 2.72 -15.04 3.23
C TYR A 228 2.50 -15.08 1.72
N VAL A 229 3.04 -16.07 1.08
CA VAL A 229 2.78 -16.41 -0.31
C VAL A 229 2.34 -17.88 -0.37
N ASP A 230 1.13 -18.13 -0.89
CA ASP A 230 0.54 -19.47 -0.96
C ASP A 230 0.58 -20.22 0.39
N GLY A 231 0.29 -19.48 1.48
CA GLY A 231 0.27 -20.00 2.83
C GLY A 231 1.65 -20.20 3.49
N LYS A 232 2.74 -19.93 2.79
CA LYS A 232 4.11 -20.00 3.32
C LYS A 232 4.58 -18.62 3.73
N GLN A 233 5.06 -18.45 4.95
CA GLN A 233 5.65 -17.19 5.40
C GLN A 233 6.92 -16.89 4.63
N THR A 234 7.01 -15.70 4.05
CA THR A 234 8.16 -15.23 3.27
C THR A 234 8.93 -14.11 3.97
N SER A 235 8.22 -13.29 4.77
CA SER A 235 8.90 -12.25 5.55
C SER A 235 8.10 -11.86 6.81
N ARG A 236 8.80 -11.13 7.70
CA ARG A 236 8.24 -10.47 8.89
C ARG A 236 8.87 -9.12 9.07
N ILE A 237 8.04 -8.11 9.28
CA ILE A 237 8.44 -6.82 9.83
C ILE A 237 8.14 -6.86 11.33
N ASN A 238 9.11 -6.44 12.14
CA ASN A 238 8.96 -6.31 13.59
C ASN A 238 9.45 -4.92 14.01
N TYR A 239 8.51 -4.01 14.30
CA TYR A 239 8.83 -2.65 14.71
C TYR A 239 9.36 -2.63 16.14
N GLU A 240 10.36 -1.77 16.40
CA GLU A 240 10.89 -1.41 17.71
C GLU A 240 10.42 -0.02 18.12
N SER A 241 10.19 0.87 17.16
CA SER A 241 9.64 2.21 17.39
C SER A 241 8.91 2.72 16.16
N VAL A 242 7.88 3.53 16.42
CA VAL A 242 7.14 4.28 15.39
C VAL A 242 6.96 5.70 15.88
N GLN A 243 7.13 6.69 14.99
CA GLN A 243 6.89 8.11 15.25
C GLN A 243 6.01 8.67 14.14
N TYR A 244 5.09 9.56 14.47
CA TYR A 244 4.15 10.15 13.54
C TYR A 244 4.38 11.65 13.38
N ASN A 245 4.04 12.16 12.19
CA ASN A 245 4.02 13.60 11.88
C ASN A 245 5.34 14.33 12.14
N GLN A 246 6.46 13.64 11.95
CA GLN A 246 7.79 14.24 12.03
C GLN A 246 8.10 15.01 10.74
N GLN A 247 8.77 16.14 10.87
CA GLN A 247 9.25 16.90 9.71
C GLN A 247 10.43 16.18 9.05
N PHE A 248 10.35 16.02 7.74
CA PHE A 248 11.44 15.48 6.94
C PHE A 248 12.27 16.58 6.29
N ALA A 249 13.56 16.31 6.10
CA ALA A 249 14.39 17.18 5.29
C ALA A 249 13.85 17.21 3.85
N ALA A 250 13.83 18.36 3.23
CA ALA A 250 13.26 18.56 1.89
C ALA A 250 13.86 17.62 0.82
N ASN A 251 15.10 17.18 1.01
CA ASN A 251 15.82 16.30 0.09
C ASN A 251 15.86 14.83 0.54
N LEU A 252 15.06 14.42 1.53
CA LEU A 252 15.10 13.06 2.08
C LEU A 252 14.88 11.98 1.01
N PHE A 253 13.96 12.22 0.08
CA PHE A 253 13.60 11.30 -1.00
C PHE A 253 14.38 11.55 -2.29
N ALA A 254 15.13 12.66 -2.38
CA ALA A 254 15.87 13.01 -3.57
C ALA A 254 17.04 12.04 -3.82
N LYS A 255 17.26 11.68 -5.10
CA LYS A 255 18.41 10.87 -5.50
C LYS A 255 19.70 11.66 -5.26
N PRO A 256 20.67 11.13 -4.47
CA PRO A 256 21.95 11.79 -4.25
C PRO A 256 22.75 11.93 -5.56
N ALA A 257 23.54 13.00 -5.67
CA ALA A 257 24.41 13.20 -6.83
C ALA A 257 25.51 12.14 -6.94
N ASP A 258 26.03 11.70 -5.80
CA ASP A 258 27.05 10.67 -5.71
C ASP A 258 26.96 9.87 -4.41
N VAL A 259 27.74 8.79 -4.31
CA VAL A 259 27.77 7.90 -3.13
C VAL A 259 28.26 8.60 -1.86
N LYS A 260 29.11 9.63 -1.98
CA LYS A 260 29.66 10.38 -0.83
C LYS A 260 28.59 11.27 -0.19
N SER A 261 27.54 11.61 -0.95
CA SER A 261 26.40 12.40 -0.50
C SER A 261 25.37 11.60 0.28
N ILE A 262 25.53 10.28 0.39
CA ILE A 262 24.65 9.40 1.17
C ILE A 262 25.07 9.50 2.65
N LYS A 263 24.20 10.10 3.44
CA LYS A 263 24.36 10.22 4.90
C LYS A 263 23.61 9.12 5.63
#